data_4e35bba1b116dab5a83207202037ed43
#
_entry.id   4e35bba1b116dab5a83207202037ed43
#
_cell.length_a   1.000
_cell.length_b   1.000
_cell.length_c   1.000
_cell.angle_alpha   90.00
_cell.angle_beta   90.00
_cell.angle_gamma   90.00
#
_symmetry.space_group_name_H-M   'P 1'
#
loop_
_entity.id
_entity.type
_entity.pdbx_description
1 polymer ?
#
loop_
_entity_poly.entity_id
_entity_poly.type
_entity_poly.pdbx_seq_one_letter_code
_entity_poly.pdbx_strand_id
1 'polypeptide(L)'
;DRTGLYRPDLLAGRIPRAFNMNRLGDALSLDPAQRAQAHYHPRPVDHIPAPEEAGPPVKALIVYNCNPAAVSPDQAAVRQGLLRDDLFTVVLEQFQTDTADYADLVLPATTQLEHWDILKPYGHLFLALNRPAIAPLGESLPNSEIFRRLAAAMGYADPCFAESDEQ
;
A
#
# COMPACT_ATOMS: atom_id res chain seq x y z
N ASP A 1 15.62 2.78 -18.29
CA ASP A 1 14.67 3.87 -18.08
C ASP A 1 13.48 3.33 -17.29
N ARG A 2 13.22 3.87 -16.10
CA ARG A 2 12.10 3.46 -15.23
C ARG A 2 10.82 4.23 -15.55
N THR A 3 10.88 5.20 -16.44
CA THR A 3 9.75 6.10 -16.72
C THR A 3 8.57 5.38 -17.37
N GLY A 4 8.81 4.29 -18.10
CA GLY A 4 7.75 3.46 -18.68
C GLY A 4 6.97 2.60 -17.68
N LEU A 5 7.51 2.39 -16.46
CA LEU A 5 6.83 1.63 -15.40
C LEU A 5 6.00 2.52 -14.47
N TYR A 6 6.24 3.81 -14.50
CA TYR A 6 5.51 4.78 -13.69
C TYR A 6 4.62 5.61 -14.61
N ARG A 7 3.40 5.77 -14.23
CA ARG A 7 2.39 6.57 -14.94
C ARG A 7 2.20 7.93 -14.23
N PRO A 8 3.20 8.85 -14.30
CA PRO A 8 3.09 10.16 -13.66
C PRO A 8 1.95 11.02 -14.24
N ASP A 9 1.51 10.72 -15.46
CA ASP A 9 0.35 11.31 -16.11
C ASP A 9 -0.95 11.06 -15.31
N LEU A 10 -1.06 9.91 -14.61
CA LEU A 10 -2.21 9.60 -13.78
C LEU A 10 -2.29 10.44 -12.50
N LEU A 11 -1.18 11.04 -12.09
CA LEU A 11 -1.19 11.98 -10.96
C LEU A 11 -1.88 13.30 -11.31
N ALA A 12 -2.03 13.63 -12.61
CA ALA A 12 -2.77 14.80 -13.11
C ALA A 12 -2.46 16.10 -12.33
N GLY A 13 -1.19 16.37 -12.04
CA GLY A 13 -0.73 17.53 -11.25
C GLY A 13 -0.95 17.41 -9.74
N ARG A 14 -1.47 16.30 -9.22
CA ARG A 14 -1.57 16.07 -7.78
C ARG A 14 -0.20 15.72 -7.22
N ILE A 15 0.15 16.32 -6.10
CA ILE A 15 1.34 15.97 -5.32
C ILE A 15 0.85 15.11 -4.14
N PRO A 16 0.99 13.79 -4.20
CA PRO A 16 0.57 12.95 -3.09
C PRO A 16 1.48 13.20 -1.88
N ARG A 17 0.86 13.26 -0.72
CA ARG A 17 1.59 13.25 0.54
C ARG A 17 2.17 11.85 0.75
N ALA A 18 3.48 11.75 0.92
CA ALA A 18 4.16 10.50 1.19
C ALA A 18 4.75 10.49 2.60
N PHE A 19 4.71 9.34 3.25
CA PHE A 19 5.31 9.13 4.55
C PHE A 19 6.49 8.15 4.46
N ASN A 20 7.46 8.33 5.34
CA ASN A 20 8.53 7.37 5.50
C ASN A 20 7.96 6.08 6.14
N MET A 21 8.13 4.96 5.45
CA MET A 21 7.60 3.67 5.92
C MET A 21 8.13 3.27 7.31
N ASN A 22 9.34 3.72 7.68
CA ASN A 22 9.93 3.47 8.99
C ASN A 22 9.32 4.34 10.10
N ARG A 23 8.45 5.27 9.76
CA ARG A 23 7.76 6.17 10.69
C ARG A 23 6.23 6.03 10.58
N LEU A 24 5.76 4.83 10.31
CA LEU A 24 4.32 4.57 10.16
C LEU A 24 3.54 4.94 11.44
N GLY A 25 4.08 4.65 12.62
CA GLY A 25 3.45 5.02 13.88
C GLY A 25 3.21 6.53 14.00
N ASP A 26 4.22 7.34 13.65
CA ASP A 26 4.08 8.79 13.62
C ASP A 26 3.09 9.25 12.54
N ALA A 27 3.09 8.61 11.37
CA ALA A 27 2.16 8.94 10.28
C ALA A 27 0.70 8.69 10.66
N LEU A 28 0.46 7.68 11.50
CA LEU A 28 -0.87 7.35 12.02
C LEU A 28 -1.23 8.16 13.28
N SER A 29 -0.33 8.94 13.85
CA SER A 29 -0.59 9.74 15.05
C SER A 29 -1.64 10.83 14.80
N LEU A 30 -2.44 11.14 15.81
CA LEU A 30 -3.32 12.31 15.82
C LEU A 30 -2.56 13.61 16.13
N ASP A 31 -1.35 13.53 16.71
CA ASP A 31 -0.48 14.68 16.95
C ASP A 31 0.12 15.19 15.63
N PRO A 32 -0.18 16.45 15.23
CA PRO A 32 0.36 17.02 13.99
C PRO A 32 1.88 17.12 13.98
N ALA A 33 2.52 17.32 15.13
CA ALA A 33 3.97 17.41 15.21
C ALA A 33 4.64 16.06 14.86
N GLN A 34 4.08 14.94 15.33
CA GLN A 34 4.56 13.61 15.00
C GLN A 34 4.30 13.31 13.51
N ARG A 35 3.09 13.59 12.99
CA ARG A 35 2.79 13.36 11.58
C ARG A 35 3.69 14.15 10.63
N ALA A 36 3.98 15.40 10.96
CA ALA A 36 4.88 16.23 10.14
C ALA A 36 6.26 15.59 9.99
N GLN A 37 6.80 15.03 11.08
CA GLN A 37 8.09 14.33 11.07
C GLN A 37 8.09 13.02 10.28
N ALA A 38 6.91 12.43 10.04
CA ALA A 38 6.78 11.19 9.26
C ALA A 38 6.83 11.42 7.75
N HIS A 39 6.70 12.65 7.26
CA HIS A 39 6.71 12.93 5.83
C HIS A 39 8.00 12.44 5.17
N TYR A 40 7.87 11.83 4.01
CA TYR A 40 8.99 11.42 3.19
C TYR A 40 9.40 12.54 2.26
N HIS A 41 10.67 12.93 2.37
CA HIS A 41 11.29 13.88 1.46
C HIS A 41 12.33 13.12 0.62
N PRO A 42 12.21 13.10 -0.72
CA PRO A 42 13.15 12.39 -1.60
C PRO A 42 14.55 13.01 -1.62
N ARG A 43 14.70 14.22 -1.06
CA ARG A 43 15.97 14.91 -0.84
C ARG A 43 16.09 15.27 0.64
N PRO A 44 17.31 15.30 1.20
CA PRO A 44 17.52 15.85 2.53
C PRO A 44 16.93 17.25 2.59
N VAL A 45 16.13 17.51 3.60
CA VAL A 45 15.58 18.83 3.89
C VAL A 45 16.33 19.40 5.09
N ASP A 46 16.73 20.64 4.99
CA ASP A 46 17.49 21.32 6.04
C ASP A 46 16.60 21.86 7.15
N HIS A 47 15.32 21.46 7.16
CA HIS A 47 14.36 21.87 8.18
C HIS A 47 13.58 20.66 8.71
N ILE A 48 13.16 20.74 9.96
CA ILE A 48 12.17 19.83 10.56
C ILE A 48 10.80 20.34 10.12
N PRO A 49 9.96 19.51 9.46
CA PRO A 49 8.63 19.93 9.05
C PRO A 49 7.81 20.47 10.23
N ALA A 50 7.19 21.63 10.05
CA ALA A 50 6.36 22.22 11.06
C ALA A 50 5.03 21.47 11.23
N PRO A 51 4.37 21.50 12.40
CA PRO A 51 3.10 20.82 12.62
C PRO A 51 2.01 21.20 11.60
N GLU A 52 2.06 22.42 11.07
CA GLU A 52 1.13 22.93 10.03
C GLU A 52 1.30 22.19 8.69
N GLU A 53 2.48 21.63 8.44
CA GLU A 53 2.79 20.85 7.24
C GLU A 53 2.28 19.39 7.32
N ALA A 54 1.84 18.96 8.50
CA ALA A 54 1.40 17.57 8.73
C ALA A 54 0.21 17.16 7.84
N GLY A 55 -0.62 18.11 7.46
CA GLY A 55 -1.89 17.86 6.80
C GLY A 55 -2.89 17.10 7.70
N PRO A 56 -4.03 16.68 7.15
CA PRO A 56 -5.07 16.00 7.92
C PRO A 56 -4.61 14.61 8.42
N PRO A 57 -5.19 14.10 9.51
CA PRO A 57 -4.98 12.72 9.95
C PRO A 57 -5.35 11.71 8.86
N VAL A 58 -4.63 10.60 8.82
CA VAL A 58 -5.00 9.45 7.97
C VAL A 58 -6.31 8.87 8.49
N LYS A 59 -7.29 8.69 7.62
CA LYS A 59 -8.63 8.17 7.93
C LYS A 59 -8.91 6.81 7.28
N ALA A 60 -8.14 6.45 6.25
CA ALA A 60 -8.22 5.15 5.63
C ALA A 60 -6.80 4.66 5.32
N LEU A 61 -6.57 3.39 5.56
CA LEU A 61 -5.30 2.72 5.30
C LEU A 61 -5.56 1.44 4.51
N ILE A 62 -4.91 1.30 3.36
CA ILE A 62 -4.92 0.05 2.61
C ILE A 62 -3.51 -0.55 2.73
N VAL A 63 -3.43 -1.75 3.27
CA VAL A 63 -2.18 -2.50 3.42
C VAL A 63 -2.19 -3.67 2.45
N TYR A 64 -1.16 -3.77 1.61
CA TYR A 64 -0.96 -4.93 0.76
C TYR A 64 0.51 -5.28 0.63
N ASN A 65 0.83 -6.54 0.48
CA ASN A 65 2.19 -7.08 0.40
C ASN A 65 3.10 -6.66 1.58
N CYS A 66 2.53 -6.42 2.75
CA CYS A 66 3.27 -5.95 3.92
C CYS A 66 2.56 -6.32 5.23
N ASN A 67 3.34 -6.61 6.27
CA ASN A 67 2.83 -6.83 7.64
C ASN A 67 3.42 -5.77 8.59
N PRO A 68 2.98 -4.49 8.52
CA PRO A 68 3.60 -3.40 9.27
C PRO A 68 3.52 -3.57 10.79
N ALA A 69 2.50 -4.20 11.34
CA ALA A 69 2.41 -4.44 12.79
C ALA A 69 3.52 -5.36 13.32
N ALA A 70 4.14 -6.18 12.44
CA ALA A 70 5.25 -7.04 12.79
C ALA A 70 6.63 -6.46 12.39
N VAL A 71 6.70 -5.73 11.26
CA VAL A 71 8.00 -5.39 10.64
C VAL A 71 8.37 -3.91 10.73
N SER A 72 7.42 -3.01 10.99
CA SER A 72 7.73 -1.57 11.09
C SER A 72 8.41 -1.25 12.42
N PRO A 73 9.38 -0.32 12.43
CA PRO A 73 9.95 0.19 13.67
C PRO A 73 8.88 0.83 14.57
N ASP A 74 9.15 0.86 15.88
CA ASP A 74 8.21 1.36 16.89
C ASP A 74 6.82 0.70 16.80
N GLN A 75 6.80 -0.61 16.99
CA GLN A 75 5.57 -1.39 16.92
C GLN A 75 4.48 -0.90 17.89
N ALA A 76 4.87 -0.32 19.02
CA ALA A 76 3.89 0.22 19.98
C ALA A 76 3.11 1.39 19.36
N ALA A 77 3.80 2.33 18.75
CA ALA A 77 3.17 3.46 18.05
C ALA A 77 2.34 3.00 16.83
N VAL A 78 2.85 2.02 16.07
CA VAL A 78 2.10 1.44 14.93
C VAL A 78 0.80 0.81 15.39
N ARG A 79 0.83 -0.05 16.41
CA ARG A 79 -0.36 -0.71 16.96
C ARG A 79 -1.34 0.30 17.53
N GLN A 80 -0.85 1.32 18.25
CA GLN A 80 -1.69 2.40 18.76
C GLN A 80 -2.38 3.16 17.62
N GLY A 81 -1.68 3.40 16.52
CA GLY A 81 -2.24 4.02 15.32
C GLY A 81 -3.30 3.16 14.66
N LEU A 82 -3.08 1.84 14.55
CA LEU A 82 -4.01 0.88 13.96
C LEU A 82 -5.28 0.66 14.81
N LEU A 83 -5.19 0.85 16.13
CA LEU A 83 -6.32 0.74 17.07
C LEU A 83 -7.23 1.98 17.11
N ARG A 84 -6.97 2.99 16.29
CA ARG A 84 -7.79 4.21 16.29
C ARG A 84 -9.18 3.94 15.75
N ASP A 85 -10.22 4.30 16.48
CA ASP A 85 -11.64 4.17 16.09
C ASP A 85 -12.00 4.98 14.82
N ASP A 86 -11.20 5.99 14.48
CA ASP A 86 -11.43 6.89 13.34
C ASP A 86 -10.56 6.54 12.12
N LEU A 87 -9.88 5.39 12.14
CA LEU A 87 -9.07 4.86 11.04
C LEU A 87 -9.74 3.62 10.46
N PHE A 88 -10.15 3.66 9.21
CA PHE A 88 -10.64 2.48 8.49
C PHE A 88 -9.47 1.74 7.84
N THR A 89 -9.21 0.50 8.27
CA THR A 89 -8.07 -0.30 7.80
C THR A 89 -8.54 -1.47 6.95
N VAL A 90 -8.04 -1.53 5.72
CA VAL A 90 -8.24 -2.65 4.78
C VAL A 90 -6.90 -3.36 4.58
N VAL A 91 -6.89 -4.68 4.73
CA VAL A 91 -5.68 -5.49 4.54
C VAL A 91 -5.91 -6.51 3.43
N LEU A 92 -5.06 -6.50 2.41
CA LEU A 92 -5.01 -7.49 1.34
C LEU A 92 -3.92 -8.50 1.73
N GLU A 93 -4.33 -9.72 2.11
CA GLU A 93 -3.39 -10.69 2.67
C GLU A 93 -3.79 -12.13 2.34
N GLN A 94 -2.80 -12.99 2.33
CA GLN A 94 -2.97 -14.43 2.11
C GLN A 94 -3.22 -15.20 3.42
N PHE A 95 -2.74 -14.65 4.52
CA PHE A 95 -2.79 -15.26 5.85
C PHE A 95 -3.29 -14.26 6.89
N GLN A 96 -3.78 -14.78 8.00
CA GLN A 96 -4.09 -13.93 9.16
C GLN A 96 -2.78 -13.49 9.81
N THR A 97 -2.30 -12.32 9.43
CA THR A 97 -1.08 -11.70 9.97
C THR A 97 -1.38 -10.78 11.14
N ASP A 98 -0.33 -10.36 11.88
CA ASP A 98 -0.50 -9.38 12.98
C ASP A 98 -1.21 -8.11 12.52
N THR A 99 -0.97 -7.64 11.30
CA THR A 99 -1.66 -6.47 10.78
C THR A 99 -3.12 -6.75 10.46
N ALA A 100 -3.44 -7.96 9.98
CA ALA A 100 -4.80 -8.36 9.68
C ALA A 100 -5.68 -8.42 10.93
N ASP A 101 -5.09 -8.62 12.13
CA ASP A 101 -5.82 -8.60 13.40
C ASP A 101 -6.34 -7.20 13.78
N TYR A 102 -5.82 -6.14 13.15
CA TYR A 102 -6.28 -4.76 13.34
C TYR A 102 -7.17 -4.25 12.19
N ALA A 103 -7.45 -5.09 11.21
CA ALA A 103 -8.21 -4.66 10.03
C ALA A 103 -9.71 -4.62 10.29
N ASP A 104 -10.38 -3.59 9.77
CA ASP A 104 -11.85 -3.56 9.66
C ASP A 104 -12.34 -4.47 8.53
N LEU A 105 -11.50 -4.67 7.51
CA LEU A 105 -11.79 -5.53 6.37
C LEU A 105 -10.52 -6.24 5.89
N VAL A 106 -10.59 -7.56 5.78
CA VAL A 106 -9.55 -8.38 5.16
C VAL A 106 -10.05 -8.86 3.79
N LEU A 107 -9.29 -8.60 2.74
CA LEU A 107 -9.55 -9.06 1.39
C LEU A 107 -8.55 -10.19 1.07
N PRO A 108 -9.02 -11.42 0.80
CA PRO A 108 -8.12 -12.53 0.53
C PRO A 108 -7.40 -12.35 -0.81
N ALA A 109 -6.07 -12.35 -0.76
CA ALA A 109 -5.21 -12.26 -1.92
C ALA A 109 -4.69 -13.64 -2.36
N THR A 110 -4.46 -13.80 -3.66
CA THR A 110 -3.89 -15.03 -4.22
C THR A 110 -2.41 -15.19 -3.87
N THR A 111 -1.98 -16.45 -3.77
CA THR A 111 -0.57 -16.81 -3.68
C THR A 111 0.10 -16.73 -5.06
N GLN A 112 1.43 -16.76 -5.09
CA GLN A 112 2.21 -16.72 -6.34
C GLN A 112 1.87 -17.84 -7.32
N LEU A 113 1.35 -18.98 -6.86
CA LEU A 113 0.94 -20.08 -7.71
C LEU A 113 -0.39 -19.84 -8.43
N GLU A 114 -1.13 -18.82 -8.06
CA GLU A 114 -2.52 -18.60 -8.45
C GLU A 114 -2.72 -17.40 -9.37
N HIS A 115 -1.68 -16.59 -9.64
CA HIS A 115 -1.81 -15.39 -10.47
C HIS A 115 -0.64 -15.16 -11.42
N TRP A 116 -0.86 -14.29 -12.40
CA TRP A 116 0.18 -13.79 -13.28
C TRP A 116 1.00 -12.73 -12.55
N ASP A 117 2.34 -12.75 -12.72
CA ASP A 117 3.22 -11.74 -12.15
C ASP A 117 4.52 -11.62 -12.96
N ILE A 118 5.20 -10.50 -12.81
CA ILE A 118 6.54 -10.28 -13.35
C ILE A 118 7.53 -10.27 -12.19
N LEU A 119 8.31 -11.31 -12.09
CA LEU A 119 9.31 -11.47 -11.05
C LEU A 119 10.59 -10.71 -11.40
N LYS A 120 10.96 -9.79 -10.53
CA LYS A 120 12.23 -9.08 -10.59
C LYS A 120 13.07 -9.43 -9.35
N PRO A 121 13.82 -10.53 -9.38
CA PRO A 121 14.63 -10.95 -8.25
C PRO A 121 15.81 -10.01 -8.01
N TYR A 122 16.31 -10.03 -6.79
CA TYR A 122 17.58 -9.38 -6.46
C TYR A 122 18.76 -10.23 -6.96
N GLY A 123 19.85 -9.58 -7.32
CA GLY A 123 21.11 -10.22 -7.67
C GLY A 123 21.34 -10.50 -9.16
N HIS A 124 20.34 -10.29 -10.02
CA HIS A 124 20.51 -10.35 -11.48
C HIS A 124 19.52 -9.45 -12.22
N LEU A 125 19.73 -9.28 -13.53
CA LEU A 125 18.93 -8.38 -14.37
C LEU A 125 17.84 -9.11 -15.19
N PHE A 126 17.67 -10.40 -14.99
CA PHE A 126 16.64 -11.16 -15.68
C PHE A 126 15.27 -10.89 -15.06
N LEU A 127 14.27 -10.76 -15.91
CA LEU A 127 12.86 -10.78 -15.54
C LEU A 127 12.30 -12.17 -15.84
N ALA A 128 11.50 -12.70 -14.94
CA ALA A 128 10.79 -13.95 -15.15
C ALA A 128 9.28 -13.68 -15.14
N LEU A 129 8.57 -14.28 -16.10
CA LEU A 129 7.12 -14.29 -16.12
C LEU A 129 6.62 -15.42 -15.24
N ASN A 130 5.83 -15.09 -14.23
CA ASN A 130 5.09 -16.06 -13.45
C ASN A 130 3.74 -16.32 -14.10
N ARG A 131 3.42 -17.57 -14.33
CA ARG A 131 2.10 -18.02 -14.81
C ARG A 131 1.38 -18.76 -13.70
N PRO A 132 0.06 -18.59 -13.57
CA PRO A 132 -0.70 -19.37 -12.59
C PRO A 132 -0.58 -20.88 -12.89
N ALA A 133 -0.24 -21.65 -11.87
CA ALA A 133 -0.14 -23.10 -11.93
C ALA A 133 -1.43 -23.78 -11.43
N ILE A 134 -2.20 -23.09 -10.61
CA ILE A 134 -3.47 -23.53 -10.04
C ILE A 134 -4.49 -22.39 -10.10
N ALA A 135 -5.77 -22.73 -9.99
CA ALA A 135 -6.83 -21.74 -9.83
C ALA A 135 -6.78 -21.10 -8.42
N PRO A 136 -7.23 -19.84 -8.28
CA PRO A 136 -7.36 -19.20 -6.98
C PRO A 136 -8.21 -20.02 -6.01
N LEU A 137 -7.79 -20.09 -4.76
CA LEU A 137 -8.49 -20.81 -3.71
C LEU A 137 -9.62 -19.94 -3.11
N GLY A 138 -10.81 -20.51 -3.03
CA GLY A 138 -11.96 -19.85 -2.40
C GLY A 138 -12.35 -18.54 -3.07
N GLU A 139 -12.36 -17.45 -2.31
CA GLU A 139 -12.69 -16.11 -2.78
C GLU A 139 -11.46 -15.23 -3.03
N SER A 140 -10.25 -15.82 -2.98
CA SER A 140 -9.02 -15.06 -3.19
C SER A 140 -8.92 -14.52 -4.62
N LEU A 141 -8.41 -13.30 -4.73
CA LEU A 141 -8.22 -12.61 -6.01
C LEU A 141 -6.79 -12.05 -6.12
N PRO A 142 -6.23 -11.99 -7.33
CA PRO A 142 -5.01 -11.23 -7.56
C PRO A 142 -5.16 -9.78 -7.08
N ASN A 143 -4.11 -9.21 -6.50
CA ASN A 143 -4.14 -7.81 -6.05
C ASN A 143 -4.53 -6.85 -7.17
N SER A 144 -4.07 -7.10 -8.40
CA SER A 144 -4.46 -6.34 -9.60
C SER A 144 -5.99 -6.34 -9.81
N GLU A 145 -6.64 -7.50 -9.68
CA GLU A 145 -8.09 -7.62 -9.79
C GLU A 145 -8.82 -6.93 -8.63
N ILE A 146 -8.30 -7.03 -7.41
CA ILE A 146 -8.86 -6.30 -6.25
C ILE A 146 -8.84 -4.79 -6.53
N PHE A 147 -7.71 -4.26 -7.02
CA PHE A 147 -7.61 -2.83 -7.36
C PHE A 147 -8.48 -2.43 -8.56
N ARG A 148 -8.66 -3.27 -9.56
CA ARG A 148 -9.62 -3.02 -10.66
C ARG A 148 -11.05 -2.89 -10.14
N ARG A 149 -11.47 -3.80 -9.27
CA ARG A 149 -12.81 -3.73 -8.64
C ARG A 149 -12.98 -2.51 -7.76
N LEU A 150 -11.94 -2.15 -6.99
CA LEU A 150 -11.95 -0.93 -6.20
C LEU A 150 -12.07 0.31 -7.07
N ALA A 151 -11.30 0.38 -8.16
CA ALA A 151 -11.37 1.48 -9.13
C ALA A 151 -12.77 1.61 -9.74
N ALA A 152 -13.37 0.49 -10.16
CA ALA A 152 -14.73 0.46 -10.69
C ALA A 152 -15.76 0.95 -9.65
N ALA A 153 -15.65 0.51 -8.40
CA ALA A 153 -16.52 0.95 -7.31
C ALA A 153 -16.37 2.45 -6.99
N MET A 154 -15.19 3.01 -7.23
CA MET A 154 -14.90 4.45 -7.08
C MET A 154 -15.26 5.28 -8.32
N GLY A 155 -15.71 4.65 -9.40
CA GLY A 155 -16.09 5.32 -10.64
C GLY A 155 -14.91 5.71 -11.54
N TYR A 156 -13.72 5.13 -11.34
CA TYR A 156 -12.59 5.32 -12.26
C TYR A 156 -12.80 4.48 -13.53
N ALA A 157 -12.68 5.11 -14.68
CA ALA A 157 -12.90 4.51 -16.00
C ALA A 157 -11.66 4.56 -16.90
N ASP A 158 -10.48 4.75 -16.33
CA ASP A 158 -9.25 4.81 -17.10
C ASP A 158 -8.95 3.44 -17.74
N PRO A 159 -8.44 3.42 -18.99
CA PRO A 159 -8.23 2.18 -19.75
C PRO A 159 -7.37 1.14 -19.01
N CYS A 160 -6.41 1.57 -18.20
CA CYS A 160 -5.54 0.67 -17.42
C CYS A 160 -6.31 -0.23 -16.44
N PHE A 161 -7.53 0.15 -16.02
CA PHE A 161 -8.38 -0.68 -15.17
C PHE A 161 -9.23 -1.69 -15.96
N ALA A 162 -9.21 -1.65 -17.28
CA ALA A 162 -9.89 -2.61 -18.14
C ALA A 162 -8.96 -3.72 -18.65
N GLU A 163 -7.65 -3.57 -18.49
CA GLU A 163 -6.65 -4.54 -18.93
C GLU A 163 -6.63 -5.77 -17.99
N SER A 164 -6.45 -6.96 -18.57
CA SER A 164 -6.21 -8.19 -17.80
C SER A 164 -4.76 -8.30 -17.36
N ASP A 165 -4.47 -9.20 -16.42
CA ASP A 165 -3.09 -9.46 -15.97
C ASP A 165 -2.23 -10.15 -17.06
N GLU A 166 -2.85 -10.72 -18.09
CA GLU A 166 -2.15 -11.35 -19.20
C GLU A 166 -1.75 -10.34 -20.30
N GLN A 167 -2.43 -9.20 -20.40
CA GLN A 167 -2.13 -8.12 -21.35
C GLN A 167 -0.95 -7.28 -20.90
#